data_abb49982dd54bd2123ff7b169462ebc7
#
_entry.id   abb49982dd54bd2123ff7b169462ebc7
#
_cell.length_a   1.000
_cell.length_b   1.000
_cell.length_c   1.000
_cell.angle_alpha   90.00
_cell.angle_beta   90.00
_cell.angle_gamma   90.00
#
_symmetry.space_group_name_H-M   'P 1'
#
loop_
_entity.id
_entity.type
_entity.pdbx_description
1 polymer ?
#
loop_
_entity_poly.entity_id
_entity_poly.type
_entity_poly.pdbx_seq_one_letter_code
_entity_poly.pdbx_strand_id
1 'polypeptide(L)'
;MRRGLAHPLHQAGSGACIDWAGHRAAILPLQNMDFALEELARVAQLPSVRAVFIRPMFVEDRYFNHPYYDPLWAELERLGITAAVHATPGLWNPEWTSHGPFFEKIKDRLVQPIAPGGGGGPFAGGSGGAGQTTTFTGATPLGHPMAPILANWLDNHMFVASTLIGYTVMERYPAMKVVVAHGKASWMQEVLEKMEASTRVIPLLHHYPVSTEPEEMWEHGKVMLGFDAEERLILKLPQDFAAKVVWGSRYPHHDATSAWDALARLRGANVPEPLIARMMGGNAARQFAIG
;
A
#
# COMPACT_ATOMS: atom_id res chain seq x y z
N MET A 1 10.22 19.63 -19.82
CA MET A 1 10.21 20.87 -18.99
C MET A 1 9.55 20.68 -17.64
N ARG A 2 9.90 19.67 -16.82
CA ARG A 2 9.33 19.50 -15.47
C ARG A 2 10.35 18.95 -14.45
N ARG A 3 11.63 19.34 -14.59
CA ARG A 3 12.69 18.98 -13.62
C ARG A 3 12.54 19.63 -12.23
N GLY A 4 11.58 20.54 -12.04
CA GLY A 4 11.54 21.42 -10.87
C GLY A 4 10.58 21.04 -9.74
N LEU A 5 9.75 20.01 -9.88
CA LEU A 5 8.70 19.78 -8.88
C LEU A 5 9.14 18.93 -7.67
N ALA A 6 10.11 18.03 -7.85
CA ALA A 6 10.65 17.27 -6.72
C ALA A 6 11.76 18.04 -5.96
N HIS A 7 12.56 18.80 -6.67
CA HIS A 7 13.73 19.49 -6.12
C HIS A 7 13.43 20.55 -5.04
N PRO A 8 12.40 21.42 -5.18
CA PRO A 8 12.09 22.43 -4.15
C PRO A 8 11.55 21.82 -2.85
N LEU A 9 10.83 20.69 -2.93
CA LEU A 9 10.24 20.05 -1.75
C LEU A 9 11.30 19.40 -0.86
N HIS A 10 12.39 18.90 -1.45
CA HIS A 10 13.50 18.32 -0.70
C HIS A 10 14.44 19.36 -0.09
N GLN A 11 14.58 20.53 -0.70
CA GLN A 11 15.42 21.61 -0.18
C GLN A 11 14.76 22.39 0.95
N ALA A 12 13.44 22.51 0.94
CA ALA A 12 12.71 23.33 1.90
C ALA A 12 12.51 22.67 3.27
N GLY A 13 12.89 21.41 3.45
CA GLY A 13 12.73 20.72 4.76
C GLY A 13 11.27 20.60 5.20
N SER A 14 10.32 20.89 4.33
CA SER A 14 8.92 21.01 4.68
C SER A 14 8.05 19.92 4.05
N GLY A 15 7.40 19.16 4.90
CA GLY A 15 6.05 18.67 4.63
C GLY A 15 5.83 17.42 3.80
N ALA A 16 6.81 16.91 3.07
CA ALA A 16 6.61 15.73 2.20
C ALA A 16 7.38 14.49 2.66
N CYS A 17 7.97 14.54 3.85
CA CYS A 17 8.74 13.43 4.40
C CYS A 17 8.11 12.96 5.71
N ILE A 18 7.94 11.65 5.86
CA ILE A 18 7.64 11.04 7.15
C ILE A 18 8.96 11.07 7.94
N ASP A 19 9.01 11.87 9.00
CA ASP A 19 10.21 11.97 9.84
C ASP A 19 10.10 10.95 10.99
N TRP A 20 10.97 9.94 10.93
CA TRP A 20 11.12 8.96 12.00
C TRP A 20 12.49 9.13 12.65
N ALA A 21 12.54 9.79 13.81
CA ALA A 21 13.78 10.01 14.54
C ALA A 21 14.91 10.61 13.67
N GLY A 22 14.58 11.60 12.83
CA GLY A 22 15.51 12.23 11.90
C GLY A 22 15.71 11.49 10.57
N HIS A 23 14.98 10.39 10.33
CA HIS A 23 14.99 9.67 9.06
C HIS A 23 13.76 10.04 8.21
N ARG A 24 13.89 9.94 6.88
CA ARG A 24 12.92 10.45 5.93
C ARG A 24 12.62 9.45 4.83
N ALA A 25 11.40 9.53 4.29
CA ALA A 25 11.03 8.91 3.04
C ALA A 25 11.04 9.95 1.91
N ALA A 26 11.74 9.66 0.83
CA ALA A 26 11.79 10.52 -0.34
C ALA A 26 10.60 10.29 -1.27
N ILE A 27 10.17 11.31 -2.00
CA ILE A 27 9.14 11.21 -3.04
C ILE A 27 9.83 11.19 -4.39
N LEU A 28 9.48 10.22 -5.23
CA LEU A 28 10.01 10.06 -6.57
C LEU A 28 9.03 10.53 -7.64
N PRO A 29 9.49 11.14 -8.74
CA PRO A 29 8.67 11.54 -9.88
C PRO A 29 8.36 10.34 -10.79
N LEU A 30 7.48 9.43 -10.35
CA LEU A 30 7.18 8.15 -10.99
C LEU A 30 6.51 8.26 -12.38
N GLN A 31 6.13 9.46 -12.80
CA GLN A 31 5.66 9.75 -14.17
C GLN A 31 6.76 9.57 -15.23
N ASN A 32 8.02 9.69 -14.82
CA ASN A 32 9.17 9.46 -15.67
C ASN A 32 10.21 8.62 -14.92
N MET A 33 10.46 7.41 -15.40
CA MET A 33 11.34 6.47 -14.72
C MET A 33 12.81 6.93 -14.69
N ASP A 34 13.29 7.58 -15.73
CA ASP A 34 14.68 8.08 -15.75
C ASP A 34 14.89 9.14 -14.67
N PHE A 35 13.92 10.06 -14.52
CA PHE A 35 13.96 11.06 -13.46
C PHE A 35 13.76 10.44 -12.06
N ALA A 36 12.95 9.40 -11.96
CA ALA A 36 12.76 8.68 -10.70
C ALA A 36 14.04 7.98 -10.25
N LEU A 37 14.76 7.34 -11.17
CA LEU A 37 16.03 6.68 -10.87
C LEU A 37 17.16 7.68 -10.60
N GLU A 38 17.21 8.80 -11.33
CA GLU A 38 18.16 9.90 -11.06
C GLU A 38 17.93 10.46 -9.64
N GLU A 39 16.67 10.73 -9.28
CA GLU A 39 16.32 11.24 -7.94
C GLU A 39 16.60 10.18 -6.87
N LEU A 40 16.28 8.91 -7.12
CA LEU A 40 16.58 7.82 -6.20
C LEU A 40 18.09 7.72 -5.94
N ALA A 41 18.93 7.77 -6.97
CA ALA A 41 20.37 7.77 -6.83
C ALA A 41 20.87 8.98 -6.01
N ARG A 42 20.27 10.14 -6.21
CA ARG A 42 20.60 11.37 -5.47
C ARG A 42 20.25 11.24 -3.99
N VAL A 43 19.02 10.81 -3.67
CA VAL A 43 18.55 10.72 -2.27
C VAL A 43 19.19 9.56 -1.51
N ALA A 44 19.63 8.52 -2.20
CA ALA A 44 20.37 7.40 -1.61
C ALA A 44 21.70 7.83 -0.95
N GLN A 45 22.26 8.96 -1.38
CA GLN A 45 23.48 9.53 -0.76
C GLN A 45 23.21 10.27 0.55
N LEU A 46 21.93 10.51 0.88
CA LEU A 46 21.56 11.25 2.08
C LEU A 46 21.37 10.29 3.26
N PRO A 47 22.19 10.38 4.32
CA PRO A 47 22.09 9.45 5.47
C PRO A 47 20.73 9.47 6.17
N SER A 48 19.98 10.56 6.04
CA SER A 48 18.66 10.69 6.61
C SER A 48 17.55 10.01 5.78
N VAL A 49 17.80 9.63 4.53
CA VAL A 49 16.81 8.95 3.69
C VAL A 49 16.95 7.43 3.87
N ARG A 50 15.89 6.79 4.33
CA ARG A 50 15.80 5.34 4.56
C ARG A 50 14.72 4.65 3.77
N ALA A 51 13.84 5.44 3.17
CA ALA A 51 12.73 4.93 2.40
C ALA A 51 12.40 5.83 1.20
N VAL A 52 11.68 5.29 0.26
CA VAL A 52 10.92 6.06 -0.75
C VAL A 52 9.44 5.90 -0.47
N PHE A 53 8.69 6.99 -0.62
CA PHE A 53 7.25 6.99 -0.44
C PHE A 53 6.56 6.59 -1.75
N ILE A 54 5.75 5.54 -1.70
CA ILE A 54 4.98 5.04 -2.84
C ILE A 54 3.49 5.13 -2.51
N ARG A 55 2.75 5.76 -3.40
CA ARG A 55 1.29 5.76 -3.37
C ARG A 55 0.78 4.64 -4.26
N PRO A 56 -0.01 3.68 -3.75
CA PRO A 56 -0.55 2.58 -4.55
C PRO A 56 -1.70 3.08 -5.44
N MET A 57 -1.35 3.76 -6.51
CA MET A 57 -2.28 4.39 -7.45
C MET A 57 -1.77 4.28 -8.88
N PHE A 58 -2.65 4.50 -9.85
CA PHE A 58 -2.23 4.65 -11.24
C PHE A 58 -1.43 5.93 -11.44
N VAL A 59 -0.32 5.82 -12.14
CA VAL A 59 0.50 6.93 -12.60
C VAL A 59 0.57 6.84 -14.11
N GLU A 60 -0.04 7.78 -14.80
CA GLU A 60 -0.12 7.80 -16.27
C GLU A 60 -0.56 6.46 -16.86
N ASP A 61 -1.74 5.97 -16.43
CA ASP A 61 -2.37 4.72 -16.87
C ASP A 61 -1.57 3.43 -16.58
N ARG A 62 -0.56 3.50 -15.69
CA ARG A 62 0.26 2.35 -15.26
C ARG A 62 0.12 2.13 -13.77
N TYR A 63 -0.19 0.92 -13.37
CA TYR A 63 -0.13 0.49 -11.98
C TYR A 63 1.21 -0.21 -11.71
N PHE A 64 1.55 -0.42 -10.45
CA PHE A 64 2.86 -0.93 -10.02
C PHE A 64 3.16 -2.38 -10.44
N ASN A 65 2.20 -3.10 -10.96
CA ASN A 65 2.37 -4.40 -11.63
C ASN A 65 2.71 -4.29 -13.14
N HIS A 66 3.14 -3.13 -13.61
CA HIS A 66 3.54 -2.91 -14.99
C HIS A 66 5.07 -2.98 -15.14
N PRO A 67 5.64 -3.58 -16.22
CA PRO A 67 7.09 -3.69 -16.46
C PRO A 67 7.85 -2.36 -16.40
N TYR A 68 7.16 -1.27 -16.63
CA TYR A 68 7.70 0.08 -16.49
C TYR A 68 8.38 0.34 -15.12
N TYR A 69 7.92 -0.34 -14.06
CA TYR A 69 8.45 -0.18 -12.71
C TYR A 69 9.54 -1.17 -12.33
N ASP A 70 9.86 -2.13 -13.20
CA ASP A 70 10.92 -3.11 -12.91
C ASP A 70 12.28 -2.49 -12.59
N PRO A 71 12.74 -1.41 -13.30
CA PRO A 71 13.97 -0.73 -12.94
C PRO A 71 13.94 -0.09 -11.55
N LEU A 72 12.76 0.38 -11.10
CA LEU A 72 12.60 0.93 -9.75
C LEU A 72 12.78 -0.15 -8.69
N TRP A 73 12.14 -1.33 -8.88
CA TRP A 73 12.25 -2.43 -7.93
C TRP A 73 13.68 -2.95 -7.82
N ALA A 74 14.34 -3.13 -8.95
CA ALA A 74 15.74 -3.56 -8.99
C ALA A 74 16.67 -2.57 -8.26
N GLU A 75 16.47 -1.28 -8.46
CA GLU A 75 17.33 -0.25 -7.87
C GLU A 75 17.07 -0.08 -6.37
N LEU A 76 15.81 -0.19 -5.91
CA LEU A 76 15.47 -0.20 -4.49
C LEU A 76 16.09 -1.38 -3.77
N GLU A 77 16.05 -2.58 -4.38
CA GLU A 77 16.71 -3.75 -3.85
C GLU A 77 18.22 -3.56 -3.74
N ARG A 78 18.84 -3.10 -4.83
CA ARG A 78 20.29 -2.87 -4.91
C ARG A 78 20.78 -1.87 -3.85
N LEU A 79 20.03 -0.80 -3.64
CA LEU A 79 20.36 0.25 -2.66
C LEU A 79 19.96 -0.12 -1.22
N GLY A 80 19.14 -1.14 -1.04
CA GLY A 80 18.58 -1.52 0.27
C GLY A 80 17.65 -0.47 0.88
N ILE A 81 17.10 0.44 0.05
CA ILE A 81 16.15 1.47 0.46
C ILE A 81 14.75 0.86 0.52
N THR A 82 14.02 1.15 1.59
CA THR A 82 12.69 0.60 1.80
C THR A 82 11.63 1.30 0.94
N ALA A 83 10.80 0.55 0.22
CA ALA A 83 9.58 1.05 -0.38
C ALA A 83 8.50 1.23 0.71
N ALA A 84 8.22 2.45 1.11
CA ALA A 84 7.16 2.78 2.06
C ALA A 84 5.87 3.07 1.29
N VAL A 85 5.01 2.06 1.21
CA VAL A 85 3.71 2.13 0.54
C VAL A 85 2.68 2.69 1.51
N HIS A 86 2.01 3.75 1.13
CA HIS A 86 1.01 4.39 1.95
C HIS A 86 -0.23 4.72 1.13
N ALA A 87 -1.33 4.09 1.47
CA ALA A 87 -2.62 4.37 0.86
C ALA A 87 -2.98 5.85 1.00
N THR A 88 -3.62 6.39 -0.01
CA THR A 88 -4.04 7.78 -0.01
C THR A 88 -5.47 7.87 -0.53
N PRO A 89 -6.40 8.44 0.23
CA PRO A 89 -7.76 8.63 -0.24
C PRO A 89 -7.81 9.50 -1.49
N GLY A 90 -8.63 9.15 -2.43
CA GLY A 90 -9.04 10.06 -3.49
C GLY A 90 -8.62 9.73 -4.91
N LEU A 91 -7.87 8.67 -5.17
CA LEU A 91 -7.61 8.24 -6.53
C LEU A 91 -7.93 6.75 -6.65
N TRP A 92 -9.15 6.45 -6.99
CA TRP A 92 -9.58 5.11 -7.35
C TRP A 92 -8.86 4.67 -8.62
N ASN A 93 -8.40 3.44 -8.60
CA ASN A 93 -7.92 2.82 -9.80
C ASN A 93 -9.09 2.65 -10.79
N PRO A 94 -9.04 3.28 -11.98
CA PRO A 94 -10.12 3.18 -12.95
C PRO A 94 -10.40 1.74 -13.40
N GLU A 95 -9.41 0.85 -13.38
CA GLU A 95 -9.58 -0.55 -13.75
C GLU A 95 -10.34 -1.36 -12.69
N TRP A 96 -10.30 -0.91 -11.44
CA TRP A 96 -10.93 -1.62 -10.31
C TRP A 96 -12.24 -0.99 -9.87
N THR A 97 -12.61 0.10 -10.50
CA THR A 97 -13.90 0.76 -10.28
C THR A 97 -14.91 0.33 -11.33
N SER A 98 -16.15 0.66 -11.08
CA SER A 98 -17.25 0.47 -12.04
C SER A 98 -17.08 1.19 -13.38
N HIS A 99 -15.99 1.91 -13.59
CA HIS A 99 -15.67 2.63 -14.82
C HIS A 99 -14.40 2.10 -15.51
N GLY A 100 -13.85 0.98 -15.04
CA GLY A 100 -12.68 0.36 -15.67
C GLY A 100 -12.99 -0.26 -17.04
N PRO A 101 -11.97 -0.47 -17.88
CA PRO A 101 -12.14 -1.06 -19.22
C PRO A 101 -12.87 -2.41 -19.21
N PHE A 102 -12.72 -3.18 -18.15
CA PHE A 102 -13.46 -4.43 -17.97
C PHE A 102 -14.95 -4.17 -17.74
N PHE A 103 -15.29 -3.24 -16.85
CA PHE A 103 -16.67 -2.87 -16.59
C PHE A 103 -17.36 -2.32 -17.84
N GLU A 104 -16.68 -1.47 -18.62
CA GLU A 104 -17.20 -0.96 -19.88
C GLU A 104 -17.56 -2.08 -20.87
N LYS A 105 -16.80 -3.18 -20.88
CA LYS A 105 -17.08 -4.34 -21.73
C LYS A 105 -18.28 -5.17 -21.27
N ILE A 106 -18.61 -5.16 -19.99
CA ILE A 106 -19.62 -6.02 -19.39
C ILE A 106 -20.84 -5.27 -18.87
N LYS A 107 -20.80 -3.93 -18.80
CA LYS A 107 -21.86 -3.11 -18.22
C LYS A 107 -23.24 -3.39 -18.84
N ASP A 108 -23.29 -3.54 -20.16
CA ASP A 108 -24.54 -3.82 -20.88
C ASP A 108 -25.13 -5.21 -20.56
N ARG A 109 -24.30 -6.11 -20.04
CA ARG A 109 -24.71 -7.45 -19.57
C ARG A 109 -25.08 -7.47 -18.10
N LEU A 110 -24.54 -6.52 -17.30
CA LEU A 110 -24.79 -6.43 -15.86
C LEU A 110 -25.97 -5.51 -15.54
N VAL A 111 -26.20 -4.50 -16.37
CA VAL A 111 -27.34 -3.58 -16.23
C VAL A 111 -28.54 -4.19 -16.94
N GLN A 112 -29.27 -5.05 -16.27
CA GLN A 112 -30.64 -5.34 -16.69
C GLN A 112 -31.50 -4.07 -16.44
N PRO A 113 -32.35 -3.67 -17.39
CA PRO A 113 -33.23 -2.53 -17.14
C PRO A 113 -34.12 -2.83 -15.94
N ILE A 114 -33.95 -2.06 -14.87
CA ILE A 114 -34.81 -2.13 -13.71
C ILE A 114 -36.19 -1.68 -14.21
N ALA A 115 -37.16 -2.54 -14.09
CA ALA A 115 -38.56 -2.22 -14.44
C ALA A 115 -38.99 -0.94 -13.72
N PRO A 116 -39.77 -0.05 -14.36
CA PRO A 116 -40.25 1.17 -13.75
C PRO A 116 -40.99 0.85 -12.44
N GLY A 117 -40.42 1.29 -11.30
CA GLY A 117 -40.96 1.06 -9.95
C GLY A 117 -40.09 0.21 -9.03
N GLY A 118 -38.98 -0.41 -9.49
CA GLY A 118 -38.04 -1.10 -8.64
C GLY A 118 -37.05 -0.13 -7.99
N GLY A 119 -36.99 -0.12 -6.67
CA GLY A 119 -36.01 0.68 -5.91
C GLY A 119 -34.61 0.34 -6.34
N GLY A 120 -33.77 1.37 -6.53
CA GLY A 120 -32.42 1.24 -7.02
C GLY A 120 -31.60 0.20 -6.24
N GLY A 121 -31.05 -0.77 -6.97
CA GLY A 121 -30.06 -1.69 -6.41
C GLY A 121 -28.81 -0.94 -5.92
N PRO A 122 -27.97 -1.55 -5.11
CA PRO A 122 -26.82 -0.91 -4.45
C PRO A 122 -25.78 -0.28 -5.41
N PHE A 123 -25.97 -0.40 -6.72
CA PHE A 123 -25.10 0.15 -7.77
C PHE A 123 -25.77 1.23 -8.65
N ALA A 124 -26.98 1.67 -8.32
CA ALA A 124 -27.64 2.77 -9.02
C ALA A 124 -27.11 4.13 -8.55
N GLY A 125 -25.83 4.36 -8.69
CA GLY A 125 -25.14 5.60 -8.38
C GLY A 125 -24.71 6.32 -9.66
N GLY A 126 -25.55 7.23 -10.12
CA GLY A 126 -25.18 8.44 -10.87
C GLY A 126 -24.56 8.23 -12.25
N SER A 127 -25.33 8.53 -13.29
CA SER A 127 -24.86 8.93 -14.62
C SER A 127 -23.99 10.20 -14.51
N GLY A 128 -22.72 10.06 -14.16
CA GLY A 128 -21.71 11.09 -14.30
C GLY A 128 -21.12 10.99 -15.69
N GLY A 129 -21.30 12.03 -16.53
CA GLY A 129 -20.76 12.12 -17.87
C GLY A 129 -19.24 11.96 -17.87
N ALA A 130 -18.74 11.38 -18.96
CA ALA A 130 -17.33 11.22 -19.24
C ALA A 130 -16.57 12.54 -18.99
N GLY A 131 -15.59 12.53 -18.11
CA GLY A 131 -14.65 13.65 -17.93
C GLY A 131 -14.61 14.31 -16.54
N GLN A 132 -15.40 13.90 -15.58
CA GLN A 132 -15.22 14.39 -14.22
C GLN A 132 -14.30 13.46 -13.42
N THR A 133 -13.01 13.81 -13.32
CA THR A 133 -12.20 13.41 -12.20
C THR A 133 -12.93 13.87 -10.93
N THR A 134 -13.60 12.97 -10.26
CA THR A 134 -14.15 13.24 -8.94
C THR A 134 -12.97 13.39 -7.99
N THR A 135 -12.46 14.62 -7.88
CA THR A 135 -11.70 15.01 -6.71
C THR A 135 -12.62 14.78 -5.53
N PHE A 136 -12.22 13.91 -4.63
CA PHE A 136 -12.92 13.63 -3.39
C PHE A 136 -12.76 14.87 -2.48
N THR A 137 -13.48 15.91 -2.81
CA THR A 137 -13.72 17.00 -1.87
C THR A 137 -14.85 16.50 -0.99
N GLY A 138 -14.67 16.31 0.30
CA GLY A 138 -15.57 15.74 1.30
C GLY A 138 -17.10 15.96 1.22
N ALA A 139 -17.59 16.33 0.07
CA ALA A 139 -18.94 16.63 -0.29
C ALA A 139 -19.47 15.76 -1.45
N THR A 140 -19.14 14.47 -1.49
CA THR A 140 -19.84 13.58 -2.42
C THR A 140 -21.29 13.39 -1.94
N PRO A 141 -22.27 13.30 -2.87
CA PRO A 141 -23.67 13.06 -2.51
C PRO A 141 -23.90 11.79 -1.68
N LEU A 142 -22.95 10.87 -1.64
CA LEU A 142 -22.98 9.67 -0.82
C LEU A 142 -22.46 9.90 0.59
N GLY A 143 -21.87 11.07 0.91
CA GLY A 143 -21.60 11.60 2.25
C GLY A 143 -21.14 10.63 3.34
N HIS A 144 -20.77 9.40 2.98
CA HIS A 144 -20.46 8.39 3.97
C HIS A 144 -18.97 8.51 4.39
N PRO A 145 -18.70 8.93 5.64
CA PRO A 145 -17.31 9.18 6.09
C PRO A 145 -16.45 7.92 6.08
N MET A 146 -17.06 6.74 5.96
CA MET A 146 -16.33 5.46 5.93
C MET A 146 -15.77 5.09 4.55
N ALA A 147 -16.28 5.67 3.46
CA ALA A 147 -15.83 5.32 2.12
C ALA A 147 -14.32 5.57 1.88
N PRO A 148 -13.73 6.71 2.30
CA PRO A 148 -12.29 6.92 2.20
C PRO A 148 -11.46 5.94 3.02
N ILE A 149 -11.96 5.54 4.20
CA ILE A 149 -11.28 4.59 5.07
C ILE A 149 -11.24 3.20 4.43
N LEU A 150 -12.34 2.77 3.84
CA LEU A 150 -12.43 1.49 3.12
C LEU A 150 -11.58 1.51 1.84
N ALA A 151 -11.54 2.64 1.13
CA ALA A 151 -10.70 2.80 -0.05
C ALA A 151 -9.21 2.63 0.27
N ASN A 152 -8.72 3.28 1.32
CA ASN A 152 -7.33 3.12 1.77
C ASN A 152 -6.98 1.66 2.07
N TRP A 153 -7.91 0.96 2.62
CA TRP A 153 -7.74 -0.45 2.93
C TRP A 153 -7.59 -1.29 1.66
N LEU A 154 -8.52 -1.13 0.72
CA LEU A 154 -8.50 -1.83 -0.56
C LEU A 154 -7.23 -1.53 -1.38
N ASP A 155 -6.74 -0.29 -1.40
CA ASP A 155 -5.52 0.08 -2.11
C ASP A 155 -4.30 -0.73 -1.65
N ASN A 156 -4.15 -0.94 -0.34
CA ASN A 156 -3.07 -1.75 0.21
C ASN A 156 -3.22 -3.23 -0.14
N HIS A 157 -4.42 -3.79 -0.04
CA HIS A 157 -4.71 -5.18 -0.44
C HIS A 157 -4.39 -5.39 -1.91
N MET A 158 -4.84 -4.48 -2.76
CA MET A 158 -4.61 -4.56 -4.19
C MET A 158 -3.14 -4.41 -4.54
N PHE A 159 -2.40 -3.54 -3.86
CA PHE A 159 -0.96 -3.42 -4.09
C PHE A 159 -0.22 -4.71 -3.75
N VAL A 160 -0.50 -5.31 -2.59
CA VAL A 160 0.12 -6.57 -2.18
C VAL A 160 -0.28 -7.70 -3.14
N ALA A 161 -1.56 -7.88 -3.39
CA ALA A 161 -2.05 -8.95 -4.24
C ALA A 161 -1.58 -8.82 -5.70
N SER A 162 -1.72 -7.64 -6.31
CA SER A 162 -1.42 -7.47 -7.73
C SER A 162 0.06 -7.24 -8.03
N THR A 163 0.77 -6.51 -7.17
CA THR A 163 2.15 -6.10 -7.42
C THR A 163 3.14 -7.06 -6.76
N LEU A 164 3.04 -7.22 -5.44
CA LEU A 164 4.05 -7.99 -4.72
C LEU A 164 3.95 -9.50 -5.02
N ILE A 165 2.74 -10.04 -5.04
CA ILE A 165 2.49 -11.46 -5.26
C ILE A 165 2.22 -11.75 -6.74
N GLY A 166 1.13 -11.20 -7.29
CA GLY A 166 0.66 -11.53 -8.64
C GLY A 166 1.63 -11.13 -9.77
N TYR A 167 2.34 -10.01 -9.63
CA TYR A 167 3.41 -9.60 -10.55
C TYR A 167 4.79 -10.13 -10.11
N THR A 168 4.82 -10.98 -9.09
CA THR A 168 6.01 -11.66 -8.57
C THR A 168 7.17 -10.73 -8.15
N VAL A 169 6.86 -9.51 -7.72
CA VAL A 169 7.91 -8.56 -7.29
C VAL A 169 8.69 -9.13 -6.09
N MET A 170 8.00 -9.79 -5.14
CA MET A 170 8.66 -10.42 -3.99
C MET A 170 9.58 -11.58 -4.39
N GLU A 171 9.21 -12.34 -5.42
CA GLU A 171 9.99 -13.46 -5.92
C GLU A 171 11.19 -12.99 -6.75
N ARG A 172 10.99 -12.00 -7.62
CA ARG A 172 12.05 -11.46 -8.49
C ARG A 172 13.06 -10.58 -7.76
N TYR A 173 12.64 -9.94 -6.67
CA TYR A 173 13.45 -9.04 -5.86
C TYR A 173 13.38 -9.43 -4.37
N PRO A 174 13.92 -10.60 -3.98
CA PRO A 174 13.73 -11.17 -2.64
C PRO A 174 14.41 -10.38 -1.52
N ALA A 175 15.39 -9.55 -1.85
CA ALA A 175 16.06 -8.70 -0.87
C ALA A 175 15.41 -7.31 -0.74
N MET A 176 14.45 -6.98 -1.59
CA MET A 176 13.74 -5.70 -1.56
C MET A 176 12.91 -5.56 -0.28
N LYS A 177 13.05 -4.41 0.36
CA LYS A 177 12.33 -4.08 1.60
C LYS A 177 11.06 -3.29 1.30
N VAL A 178 9.93 -3.74 1.81
CA VAL A 178 8.64 -3.06 1.65
C VAL A 178 7.98 -2.87 3.01
N VAL A 179 7.41 -1.71 3.26
CA VAL A 179 6.49 -1.45 4.36
C VAL A 179 5.18 -0.94 3.79
N VAL A 180 4.10 -1.67 4.00
CA VAL A 180 2.75 -1.26 3.65
C VAL A 180 2.13 -0.61 4.88
N ALA A 181 2.10 0.71 4.88
CA ALA A 181 1.68 1.51 6.03
C ALA A 181 0.18 1.85 5.96
N HIS A 182 -0.40 2.21 7.10
CA HIS A 182 -1.73 2.82 7.21
C HIS A 182 -2.89 1.96 6.67
N GLY A 183 -2.81 0.65 6.80
CA GLY A 183 -3.86 -0.24 6.27
C GLY A 183 -4.22 -1.39 7.20
N LYS A 184 -3.70 -1.38 8.45
CA LYS A 184 -3.79 -2.54 9.35
C LYS A 184 -3.00 -3.74 8.80
N ALA A 185 -2.99 -4.85 9.53
CA ALA A 185 -2.21 -6.02 9.15
C ALA A 185 -2.98 -7.33 9.20
N SER A 186 -4.06 -7.38 9.97
CA SER A 186 -4.84 -8.61 10.18
C SER A 186 -5.50 -9.19 8.93
N TRP A 187 -5.58 -8.44 7.85
CA TRP A 187 -6.14 -8.87 6.56
C TRP A 187 -5.19 -9.76 5.74
N MET A 188 -3.92 -9.80 6.10
CA MET A 188 -2.89 -10.43 5.26
C MET A 188 -3.15 -11.92 5.03
N GLN A 189 -3.58 -12.64 6.04
CA GLN A 189 -3.92 -14.06 5.92
C GLN A 189 -4.98 -14.31 4.84
N GLU A 190 -6.05 -13.51 4.84
CA GLU A 190 -7.12 -13.61 3.83
C GLU A 190 -6.60 -13.35 2.41
N VAL A 191 -5.70 -12.38 2.25
CA VAL A 191 -5.09 -12.09 0.94
C VAL A 191 -4.22 -13.25 0.48
N LEU A 192 -3.40 -13.83 1.35
CA LEU A 192 -2.54 -14.96 1.02
C LEU A 192 -3.36 -16.17 0.56
N GLU A 193 -4.39 -16.55 1.30
CA GLU A 193 -5.30 -17.66 0.95
C GLU A 193 -5.98 -17.44 -0.41
N LYS A 194 -6.46 -16.21 -0.66
CA LYS A 194 -7.08 -15.86 -1.95
C LYS A 194 -6.08 -15.90 -3.09
N MET A 195 -4.86 -15.41 -2.87
CA MET A 195 -3.83 -15.43 -3.91
C MET A 195 -3.36 -16.84 -4.20
N GLU A 196 -3.21 -17.69 -3.19
CA GLU A 196 -2.88 -19.11 -3.37
C GLU A 196 -3.92 -19.82 -4.23
N ALA A 197 -5.21 -19.62 -3.94
CA ALA A 197 -6.28 -20.17 -4.77
C ALA A 197 -6.25 -19.63 -6.20
N SER A 198 -5.99 -18.32 -6.36
CA SER A 198 -5.98 -17.65 -7.67
C SER A 198 -4.78 -18.09 -8.53
N THR A 199 -3.59 -18.22 -7.98
CA THR A 199 -2.38 -18.64 -8.71
C THR A 199 -2.50 -20.05 -9.25
N ARG A 200 -3.22 -20.93 -8.56
CA ARG A 200 -3.47 -22.31 -9.02
C ARG A 200 -4.51 -22.39 -10.13
N VAL A 201 -5.51 -21.51 -10.12
CA VAL A 201 -6.65 -21.56 -11.05
C VAL A 201 -6.38 -20.78 -12.33
N ILE A 202 -5.59 -19.70 -12.28
CA ILE A 202 -5.41 -18.77 -13.38
C ILE A 202 -3.93 -18.53 -13.73
N PRO A 203 -3.11 -19.58 -13.93
CA PRO A 203 -1.68 -19.39 -14.20
C PRO A 203 -1.41 -18.60 -15.49
N LEU A 204 -2.37 -18.58 -16.44
CA LEU A 204 -2.23 -17.91 -17.73
C LEU A 204 -2.43 -16.38 -17.66
N LEU A 205 -2.88 -15.84 -16.53
CA LEU A 205 -3.10 -14.40 -16.37
C LEU A 205 -1.91 -13.68 -15.73
N HIS A 206 -0.89 -14.42 -15.30
CA HIS A 206 0.31 -13.83 -14.72
C HIS A 206 1.28 -13.40 -15.82
N HIS A 207 1.77 -12.17 -15.73
CA HIS A 207 2.80 -11.64 -16.64
C HIS A 207 4.12 -12.40 -16.48
N TYR A 208 4.45 -12.78 -15.27
CA TYR A 208 5.55 -13.69 -14.94
C TYR A 208 5.01 -14.97 -14.32
N PRO A 209 5.64 -16.15 -14.62
CA PRO A 209 5.27 -17.38 -13.93
C PRO A 209 5.47 -17.21 -12.43
N VAL A 210 4.45 -17.54 -11.65
CA VAL A 210 4.58 -17.65 -10.20
C VAL A 210 5.15 -19.02 -9.90
N SER A 211 6.36 -19.10 -9.36
CA SER A 211 7.03 -20.36 -9.02
C SER A 211 7.01 -20.68 -7.53
N THR A 212 6.83 -19.64 -6.70
CA THR A 212 6.80 -19.73 -5.24
C THR A 212 5.37 -19.50 -4.75
N GLU A 213 4.92 -20.30 -3.80
CA GLU A 213 3.59 -20.09 -3.20
C GLU A 213 3.51 -18.73 -2.48
N PRO A 214 2.36 -18.05 -2.52
CA PRO A 214 2.20 -16.73 -1.91
C PRO A 214 2.60 -16.65 -0.43
N GLU A 215 2.29 -17.68 0.35
CA GLU A 215 2.66 -17.75 1.76
C GLU A 215 4.18 -17.84 1.93
N GLU A 216 4.85 -18.66 1.12
CA GLU A 216 6.31 -18.79 1.11
C GLU A 216 7.00 -17.48 0.69
N MET A 217 6.48 -16.80 -0.35
CA MET A 217 6.94 -15.46 -0.72
C MET A 217 6.82 -14.47 0.45
N TRP A 218 5.70 -14.55 1.16
CA TRP A 218 5.46 -13.70 2.32
C TRP A 218 6.42 -14.01 3.47
N GLU A 219 6.61 -15.28 3.80
CA GLU A 219 7.51 -15.69 4.88
C GLU A 219 8.96 -15.26 4.65
N HIS A 220 9.46 -15.46 3.44
CA HIS A 220 10.85 -15.15 3.10
C HIS A 220 11.04 -13.67 2.71
N GLY A 221 10.00 -13.02 2.19
CA GLY A 221 10.06 -11.62 1.75
C GLY A 221 10.28 -10.63 2.89
N LYS A 222 10.94 -9.52 2.59
CA LYS A 222 11.17 -8.41 3.52
C LYS A 222 10.02 -7.41 3.49
N VAL A 223 8.80 -7.92 3.51
CA VAL A 223 7.57 -7.12 3.54
C VAL A 223 7.04 -7.06 4.96
N MET A 224 6.67 -5.87 5.39
CA MET A 224 6.05 -5.62 6.69
C MET A 224 4.79 -4.79 6.52
N LEU A 225 3.82 -4.99 7.41
CA LEU A 225 2.56 -4.24 7.44
C LEU A 225 2.51 -3.31 8.65
N GLY A 226 2.01 -2.12 8.44
CA GLY A 226 1.65 -1.23 9.53
C GLY A 226 0.46 -1.77 10.29
N PHE A 227 0.56 -1.93 11.62
CA PHE A 227 -0.52 -2.45 12.45
C PHE A 227 -1.01 -1.43 13.46
N ASP A 228 -2.25 -1.63 13.88
CA ASP A 228 -2.89 -0.92 14.99
C ASP A 228 -2.94 -1.82 16.22
N ALA A 229 -2.60 -1.28 17.38
CA ALA A 229 -2.68 -2.00 18.66
C ALA A 229 -4.13 -2.36 19.07
N GLU A 230 -5.12 -2.03 18.25
CA GLU A 230 -6.53 -2.37 18.43
C GLU A 230 -6.97 -3.59 17.61
N GLU A 231 -6.11 -4.12 16.75
CA GLU A 231 -6.44 -5.24 15.88
C GLU A 231 -6.59 -6.53 16.70
N ARG A 232 -7.85 -6.96 16.84
CA ARG A 232 -8.21 -8.11 17.69
C ARG A 232 -7.49 -9.40 17.31
N LEU A 233 -7.23 -9.61 16.02
CA LEU A 233 -6.55 -10.81 15.56
C LEU A 233 -5.09 -10.81 16.01
N ILE A 234 -4.41 -9.68 15.87
CA ILE A 234 -3.02 -9.51 16.33
C ILE A 234 -2.91 -9.68 17.86
N LEU A 235 -3.87 -9.14 18.61
CA LEU A 235 -3.90 -9.30 20.06
C LEU A 235 -4.14 -10.76 20.51
N LYS A 236 -4.84 -11.55 19.70
CA LYS A 236 -5.12 -12.97 19.98
C LYS A 236 -4.01 -13.90 19.52
N LEU A 237 -3.38 -13.61 18.41
CA LEU A 237 -2.35 -14.43 17.74
C LEU A 237 -1.07 -13.62 17.49
N PRO A 238 -0.49 -13.00 18.53
CA PRO A 238 0.64 -12.08 18.33
C PRO A 238 1.88 -12.75 17.73
N GLN A 239 2.09 -14.05 17.95
CA GLN A 239 3.19 -14.81 17.42
C GLN A 239 3.16 -14.90 15.88
N ASP A 240 1.97 -14.96 15.28
CA ASP A 240 1.80 -15.12 13.84
C ASP A 240 2.12 -13.80 13.09
N PHE A 241 1.94 -12.68 13.78
CA PHE A 241 2.14 -11.34 13.22
C PHE A 241 3.45 -10.69 13.62
N ALA A 242 4.02 -11.01 14.79
CA ALA A 242 5.12 -10.25 15.38
C ALA A 242 6.36 -10.14 14.50
N ALA A 243 6.57 -11.06 13.55
CA ALA A 243 7.69 -11.01 12.61
C ALA A 243 7.48 -10.02 11.46
N LYS A 244 6.22 -9.69 11.13
CA LYS A 244 5.80 -9.07 9.88
C LYS A 244 5.06 -7.74 10.06
N VAL A 245 4.99 -7.21 11.28
CA VAL A 245 4.31 -5.94 11.53
C VAL A 245 5.25 -4.88 12.10
N VAL A 246 4.93 -3.64 11.81
CA VAL A 246 5.56 -2.44 12.35
C VAL A 246 4.48 -1.50 12.91
N TRP A 247 4.75 -0.88 14.04
CA TRP A 247 3.85 0.11 14.61
C TRP A 247 4.21 1.51 14.12
N GLY A 248 3.18 2.33 13.87
CA GLY A 248 3.33 3.76 13.58
C GLY A 248 2.24 4.56 14.26
N SER A 249 2.58 5.74 14.79
CA SER A 249 1.65 6.59 15.53
C SER A 249 0.59 7.26 14.67
N ARG A 250 0.77 7.29 13.34
CA ARG A 250 -0.03 8.07 12.39
C ARG A 250 -0.08 9.57 12.64
N TYR A 251 0.76 10.09 13.55
CA TYR A 251 0.81 11.53 13.82
C TYR A 251 1.21 12.30 12.55
N PRO A 252 0.56 13.44 12.22
CA PRO A 252 -0.48 14.16 12.97
C PRO A 252 -1.93 13.85 12.50
N HIS A 253 -2.21 12.68 11.99
CA HIS A 253 -3.54 12.29 11.51
C HIS A 253 -4.57 12.22 12.64
N HIS A 254 -5.87 12.37 12.32
CA HIS A 254 -6.96 12.41 13.31
C HIS A 254 -7.15 11.12 14.11
N ASP A 255 -6.68 9.99 13.58
CA ASP A 255 -6.69 8.67 14.23
C ASP A 255 -5.31 8.28 14.81
N ALA A 256 -4.46 9.28 15.05
CA ALA A 256 -3.16 9.04 15.66
C ALA A 256 -3.31 8.45 17.07
N THR A 257 -2.45 7.47 17.37
CA THR A 257 -2.37 6.84 18.69
C THR A 257 -1.00 7.08 19.32
N SER A 258 -0.96 7.15 20.65
CA SER A 258 0.31 7.26 21.37
C SER A 258 0.98 5.90 21.51
N ALA A 259 2.32 5.89 21.55
CA ALA A 259 3.08 4.67 21.82
C ALA A 259 2.73 4.07 23.20
N TRP A 260 2.40 4.90 24.16
CA TRP A 260 2.04 4.47 25.52
C TRP A 260 0.71 3.74 25.53
N ASP A 261 -0.30 4.24 24.80
CA ASP A 261 -1.59 3.58 24.65
C ASP A 261 -1.46 2.24 23.90
N ALA A 262 -0.67 2.22 22.85
CA ALA A 262 -0.39 0.98 22.10
C ALA A 262 0.28 -0.07 23.00
N LEU A 263 1.30 0.32 23.78
CA LEU A 263 1.97 -0.56 24.75
C LEU A 263 1.01 -1.06 25.82
N ALA A 264 0.18 -0.17 26.39
CA ALA A 264 -0.80 -0.53 27.40
C ALA A 264 -1.82 -1.57 26.87
N ARG A 265 -2.27 -1.42 25.63
CA ARG A 265 -3.20 -2.36 24.97
C ARG A 265 -2.55 -3.74 24.75
N LEU A 266 -1.33 -3.78 24.20
CA LEU A 266 -0.60 -5.02 23.97
C LEU A 266 -0.35 -5.77 25.29
N ARG A 267 0.07 -5.07 26.32
CA ARG A 267 0.27 -5.64 27.67
C ARG A 267 -1.03 -6.09 28.30
N GLY A 268 -2.09 -5.31 28.18
CA GLY A 268 -3.43 -5.65 28.65
C GLY A 268 -4.02 -6.89 27.98
N ALA A 269 -3.58 -7.19 26.76
CA ALA A 269 -3.90 -8.43 26.04
C ALA A 269 -2.94 -9.58 26.35
N ASN A 270 -2.01 -9.43 27.30
CA ASN A 270 -0.98 -10.40 27.68
C ASN A 270 -0.04 -10.80 26.51
N VAL A 271 0.23 -9.89 25.57
CA VAL A 271 1.24 -10.12 24.54
C VAL A 271 2.61 -10.19 25.21
N PRO A 272 3.45 -11.21 24.93
CA PRO A 272 4.77 -11.33 25.52
C PRO A 272 5.69 -10.13 25.20
N GLU A 273 6.40 -9.61 26.20
CA GLU A 273 7.30 -8.44 26.04
C GLU A 273 8.31 -8.57 24.88
N PRO A 274 8.92 -9.72 24.58
CA PRO A 274 9.79 -9.87 23.42
C PRO A 274 9.07 -9.62 22.07
N LEU A 275 7.80 -10.03 21.97
CA LEU A 275 6.99 -9.76 20.79
C LEU A 275 6.62 -8.27 20.70
N ILE A 276 6.25 -7.67 21.84
CA ILE A 276 5.96 -6.23 21.91
C ILE A 276 7.19 -5.43 21.46
N ALA A 277 8.36 -5.71 21.98
CA ALA A 277 9.61 -5.03 21.60
C ALA A 277 9.90 -5.16 20.09
N ARG A 278 9.63 -6.34 19.53
CA ARG A 278 9.80 -6.61 18.12
C ARG A 278 8.82 -5.79 17.26
N MET A 279 7.54 -5.80 17.61
CA MET A 279 6.46 -5.14 16.88
C MET A 279 6.54 -3.62 16.96
N MET A 280 6.84 -3.08 18.16
CA MET A 280 6.81 -1.64 18.44
C MET A 280 8.06 -0.89 17.95
N GLY A 281 9.17 -1.57 17.68
CA GLY A 281 10.39 -0.89 17.23
C GLY A 281 11.40 -1.79 16.54
N GLY A 282 11.63 -3.01 17.03
CA GLY A 282 12.68 -3.88 16.52
C GLY A 282 12.54 -4.22 15.03
N ASN A 283 11.32 -4.40 14.53
CA ASN A 283 11.07 -4.62 13.12
C ASN A 283 11.37 -3.36 12.29
N ALA A 284 10.92 -2.20 12.75
CA ALA A 284 11.20 -0.94 12.07
C ALA A 284 12.70 -0.65 12.02
N ALA A 285 13.43 -0.86 13.12
CA ALA A 285 14.87 -0.68 13.16
C ALA A 285 15.58 -1.52 12.09
N ARG A 286 15.22 -2.80 11.97
CA ARG A 286 15.80 -3.68 10.93
C ARG A 286 15.37 -3.28 9.52
N GLN A 287 14.09 -2.97 9.33
CA GLN A 287 13.52 -2.66 8.01
C GLN A 287 14.12 -1.40 7.41
N PHE A 288 14.27 -0.36 8.21
CA PHE A 288 14.81 0.93 7.78
C PHE A 288 16.32 1.07 8.04
N ALA A 289 16.98 0.03 8.54
CA ALA A 289 18.40 0.06 8.90
C ALA A 289 18.75 1.26 9.81
N ILE A 290 17.96 1.45 10.87
CA ILE A 290 18.14 2.47 11.90
C ILE A 290 18.49 1.77 13.22
N GLY A 291 19.52 2.23 13.90
CA GLY A 291 20.01 1.65 15.17
C GLY A 291 20.97 2.58 15.83
#